data_c19db8b407dde6ce86f626943c475426
#
_entry.id   c19db8b407dde6ce86f626943c475426
#
_cell.length_a   1.000
_cell.length_b   1.000
_cell.length_c   1.000
_cell.angle_alpha   90.00
_cell.angle_beta   90.00
_cell.angle_gamma   90.00
#
_symmetry.space_group_name_H-M   'P 1'
#
loop_
_entity.id
_entity.type
_entity.pdbx_description
1 polymer ?
#
loop_
_entity_poly.entity_id
_entity_poly.type
_entity_poly.pdbx_seq_one_letter_code
_entity_poly.pdbx_strand_id
1 'polypeptide(L)'
;HVDRNELVTFHYYERPWIKAWRQFKAGQPLGPFSFNTILGKDTYERITDIVNRSWRWAFDGGYIPSIINTHPHHKCHAAASFQTSTFDEATVVVIDAIGESDCATIWKAHYNKRGIAKYKKLWTLKYPNSIGLYYSAMTARLGLRPLDEEYILMGMAAYGQPKYVKDLEDKFGAHTDSLLFKENTHIGIDDSFLEGADEFDIAASAQAYVEQLIKIVMSKAKKLGKSDNLVYGGGVALNCSANRFLGDYFENIWLMPNPGDAGNSLGAAALGYGRKLNWKTAFLGTDIVGVYPIAETLKALKKDKIVGIASGRAEFGPRALGTRSLLADPRGPKIKSEVNKIKKRQQFRPFAPMILEELVDEYFEMPKNWKNSPYMQVTAPCKHPKK
;
A
#
# COMPACT_ATOMS: atom_id res chain seq x y z
N HIS A 1 21.16 -13.18 10.14
CA HIS A 1 22.33 -12.78 10.93
C HIS A 1 23.38 -12.27 9.94
N VAL A 2 23.81 -11.02 10.11
CA VAL A 2 24.93 -10.42 9.37
C VAL A 2 26.14 -10.54 10.30
N ASP A 3 27.25 -11.06 9.79
CA ASP A 3 28.51 -11.09 10.55
C ASP A 3 28.95 -9.65 10.82
N ARG A 4 29.33 -9.34 12.07
CA ARG A 4 29.79 -8.01 12.48
C ARG A 4 31.03 -7.52 11.72
N ASN A 5 31.73 -8.43 11.04
CA ASN A 5 32.92 -8.16 10.25
C ASN A 5 32.63 -7.95 8.77
N GLU A 6 31.38 -8.12 8.31
CA GLU A 6 31.01 -7.86 6.91
C GLU A 6 30.81 -6.37 6.67
N LEU A 7 31.31 -5.90 5.52
CA LEU A 7 31.08 -4.54 5.05
C LEU A 7 29.60 -4.40 4.64
N VAL A 8 28.78 -3.77 5.49
CA VAL A 8 27.35 -3.58 5.24
C VAL A 8 27.11 -2.19 4.70
N THR A 9 26.52 -2.13 3.52
CA THR A 9 26.01 -0.88 2.94
C THR A 9 24.56 -0.69 3.35
N PHE A 10 24.27 0.43 3.97
CA PHE A 10 22.91 0.79 4.36
C PHE A 10 22.24 1.61 3.26
N HIS A 11 20.98 1.28 2.96
CA HIS A 11 20.19 1.98 1.96
C HIS A 11 18.93 2.55 2.62
N TYR A 12 18.78 3.88 2.55
CA TYR A 12 17.67 4.59 3.15
C TYR A 12 16.66 5.05 2.08
N TYR A 13 15.38 4.91 2.37
CA TYR A 13 14.28 5.01 1.40
C TYR A 13 13.79 6.44 1.12
N GLU A 14 14.40 7.47 1.68
CA GLU A 14 14.10 8.86 1.36
C GLU A 14 15.34 9.75 1.46
N ARG A 15 15.24 10.97 0.91
CA ARG A 15 16.27 12.01 1.02
C ARG A 15 15.77 13.07 2.02
N PRO A 16 16.24 13.06 3.28
CA PRO A 16 15.73 13.90 4.35
C PRO A 16 15.76 15.40 4.05
N TRP A 17 16.78 15.88 3.32
CA TRP A 17 16.90 17.29 2.94
C TRP A 17 15.80 17.74 1.95
N ILE A 18 15.33 16.88 1.06
CA ILE A 18 14.23 17.21 0.14
C ILE A 18 12.92 17.32 0.92
N LYS A 19 12.69 16.40 1.86
CA LYS A 19 11.52 16.42 2.76
C LYS A 19 11.52 17.69 3.63
N ALA A 20 12.65 17.99 4.27
CA ALA A 20 12.79 19.19 5.10
C ALA A 20 12.58 20.48 4.29
N TRP A 21 13.11 20.56 3.07
CA TRP A 21 12.90 21.70 2.17
C TRP A 21 11.43 21.89 1.79
N ARG A 22 10.71 20.79 1.49
CA ARG A 22 9.26 20.85 1.24
C ARG A 22 8.51 21.36 2.46
N GLN A 23 8.80 20.82 3.67
CA GLN A 23 8.16 21.23 4.91
C GLN A 23 8.37 22.71 5.18
N PHE A 24 9.60 23.20 5.01
CA PHE A 24 9.93 24.63 5.13
C PHE A 24 9.10 25.48 4.18
N LYS A 25 9.05 25.13 2.88
CA LYS A 25 8.26 25.86 1.87
C LYS A 25 6.75 25.85 2.15
N ALA A 26 6.27 24.78 2.76
CA ALA A 26 4.85 24.63 3.11
C ALA A 26 4.49 25.26 4.47
N GLY A 27 5.44 25.90 5.17
CA GLY A 27 5.22 26.44 6.51
C GLY A 27 4.94 25.40 7.57
N GLN A 28 5.36 24.15 7.33
CA GLN A 28 5.14 23.01 8.22
C GLN A 28 6.28 22.86 9.23
N PRO A 29 6.03 22.29 10.42
CA PRO A 29 7.11 21.92 11.35
C PRO A 29 8.13 21.00 10.68
N LEU A 30 9.42 21.24 10.88
CA LEU A 30 10.49 20.45 10.29
C LEU A 30 10.61 19.03 10.89
N GLY A 31 9.81 18.72 11.92
CA GLY A 31 9.82 17.43 12.59
C GLY A 31 11.18 17.14 13.23
N PRO A 32 11.72 15.91 13.11
CA PRO A 32 13.03 15.56 13.63
C PRO A 32 14.20 16.16 12.81
N PHE A 33 13.92 16.82 11.67
CA PHE A 33 14.91 17.41 10.80
C PHE A 33 15.00 18.92 11.04
N SER A 34 16.22 19.40 11.29
CA SER A 34 16.51 20.80 11.52
C SER A 34 16.79 21.55 10.20
N PHE A 35 16.97 22.87 10.32
CA PHE A 35 17.45 23.69 9.19
C PHE A 35 18.81 23.20 8.67
N ASN A 36 19.67 22.66 9.53
CA ASN A 36 20.95 22.06 9.13
C ASN A 36 20.74 20.82 8.23
N THR A 37 19.64 20.08 8.38
CA THR A 37 19.28 18.99 7.47
C THR A 37 18.97 19.50 6.06
N ILE A 38 18.31 20.66 5.96
CA ILE A 38 18.07 21.31 4.65
C ILE A 38 19.40 21.63 3.94
N LEU A 39 20.39 22.05 4.71
CA LEU A 39 21.74 22.34 4.22
C LEU A 39 22.60 21.09 4.03
N GLY A 40 22.10 19.91 4.35
CA GLY A 40 22.81 18.64 4.23
C GLY A 40 23.91 18.39 5.29
N LYS A 41 24.01 19.26 6.31
CA LYS A 41 25.10 19.22 7.28
C LYS A 41 24.99 18.11 8.32
N ASP A 42 23.77 17.74 8.74
CA ASP A 42 23.54 16.73 9.78
C ASP A 42 22.77 15.50 9.30
N THR A 43 22.59 15.38 7.99
CA THR A 43 21.82 14.28 7.38
C THR A 43 22.42 12.92 7.72
N TYR A 44 23.73 12.78 7.66
CA TYR A 44 24.42 11.52 7.95
C TYR A 44 24.23 11.11 9.41
N GLU A 45 24.44 12.02 10.35
CA GLU A 45 24.28 11.77 11.79
C GLU A 45 22.86 11.38 12.13
N ARG A 46 21.87 12.06 11.55
CA ARG A 46 20.46 11.77 11.77
C ARG A 46 20.03 10.41 11.24
N ILE A 47 20.46 10.03 10.03
CA ILE A 47 20.21 8.70 9.50
C ILE A 47 20.90 7.65 10.35
N THR A 48 22.13 7.91 10.78
CA THR A 48 22.89 7.02 11.67
C THR A 48 22.18 6.84 13.01
N ASP A 49 21.60 7.89 13.58
CA ASP A 49 20.81 7.81 14.80
C ASP A 49 19.54 6.95 14.64
N ILE A 50 18.81 7.13 13.52
CA ILE A 50 17.62 6.32 13.22
C ILE A 50 18.03 4.85 13.05
N VAL A 51 19.10 4.59 12.34
CA VAL A 51 19.66 3.25 12.16
C VAL A 51 20.05 2.66 13.49
N ASN A 52 20.82 3.36 14.30
CA ASN A 52 21.29 2.87 15.61
C ASN A 52 20.13 2.56 16.57
N ARG A 53 19.08 3.39 16.60
CA ARG A 53 17.87 3.12 17.40
C ARG A 53 17.15 1.84 16.92
N SER A 54 17.04 1.66 15.61
CA SER A 54 16.41 0.46 15.04
C SER A 54 17.27 -0.79 15.23
N TRP A 55 18.59 -0.67 15.16
CA TRP A 55 19.52 -1.79 15.32
C TRP A 55 19.72 -2.22 16.77
N ARG A 56 19.58 -1.33 17.76
CA ARG A 56 19.60 -1.71 19.19
C ARG A 56 18.52 -2.74 19.54
N TRP A 57 17.43 -2.79 18.77
CA TRP A 57 16.38 -3.81 18.89
C TRP A 57 16.75 -5.14 18.22
N ALA A 58 17.59 -5.13 17.23
CA ALA A 58 17.94 -6.31 16.42
C ALA A 58 19.27 -6.95 16.80
N PHE A 59 20.17 -6.17 17.42
CA PHE A 59 21.54 -6.59 17.73
C PHE A 59 22.01 -5.94 19.05
N ASP A 60 22.45 -6.75 20.00
CA ASP A 60 23.12 -6.29 21.22
C ASP A 60 24.46 -5.60 20.87
N GLY A 61 24.45 -4.27 20.89
CA GLY A 61 25.59 -3.44 20.58
C GLY A 61 25.45 -2.68 19.24
N GLY A 62 25.50 -1.36 19.32
CA GLY A 62 25.33 -0.47 18.15
C GLY A 62 26.35 -0.78 17.03
N TYR A 63 25.84 -0.93 15.81
CA TYR A 63 26.63 -1.00 14.60
C TYR A 63 26.49 0.31 13.84
N ILE A 64 27.58 0.90 13.38
CA ILE A 64 27.56 2.08 12.51
C ILE A 64 27.86 1.60 11.09
N PRO A 65 26.90 1.71 10.14
CA PRO A 65 27.17 1.30 8.78
C PRO A 65 28.27 2.18 8.18
N SER A 66 29.23 1.56 7.50
CA SER A 66 30.35 2.24 6.88
C SER A 66 29.93 3.14 5.71
N ILE A 67 28.83 2.80 5.04
CA ILE A 67 28.30 3.52 3.88
C ILE A 67 26.78 3.65 3.99
N ILE A 68 26.28 4.89 3.91
CA ILE A 68 24.85 5.18 3.85
C ILE A 68 24.50 5.76 2.48
N ASN A 69 23.61 5.08 1.75
CA ASN A 69 23.04 5.56 0.51
C ASN A 69 21.59 5.97 0.71
N THR A 70 21.21 7.13 0.23
CA THR A 70 19.80 7.60 0.25
C THR A 70 19.22 7.49 -1.15
N HIS A 71 17.95 7.16 -1.24
CA HIS A 71 17.24 6.99 -2.50
C HIS A 71 15.97 7.86 -2.54
N PRO A 72 15.53 8.33 -3.74
CA PRO A 72 14.23 9.00 -3.86
C PRO A 72 13.11 8.07 -3.42
N HIS A 73 12.20 8.55 -2.57
CA HIS A 73 11.13 7.77 -1.95
C HIS A 73 10.30 6.98 -2.99
N HIS A 74 9.70 7.66 -3.98
CA HIS A 74 8.91 6.99 -5.02
C HIS A 74 9.72 6.02 -5.89
N LYS A 75 11.04 6.23 -6.00
CA LYS A 75 11.89 5.26 -6.70
C LYS A 75 12.09 3.99 -5.89
N CYS A 76 12.05 4.07 -4.54
CA CYS A 76 12.07 2.89 -3.69
C CYS A 76 10.78 2.08 -3.86
N HIS A 77 9.59 2.71 -3.85
CA HIS A 77 8.34 2.02 -4.19
C HIS A 77 8.40 1.36 -5.56
N ALA A 78 8.91 2.08 -6.57
CA ALA A 78 9.06 1.53 -7.91
C ALA A 78 9.99 0.31 -7.93
N ALA A 79 11.09 0.34 -7.20
CA ALA A 79 12.05 -0.75 -7.13
C ALA A 79 11.52 -1.95 -6.34
N ALA A 80 10.90 -1.73 -5.16
CA ALA A 80 10.26 -2.77 -4.39
C ALA A 80 9.26 -3.56 -5.23
N SER A 81 8.46 -2.85 -6.00
CA SER A 81 7.41 -3.46 -6.82
C SER A 81 7.98 -4.09 -8.11
N PHE A 82 8.84 -3.39 -8.86
CA PHE A 82 9.36 -3.91 -10.14
C PHE A 82 10.35 -5.07 -9.97
N GLN A 83 11.30 -4.96 -9.04
CA GLN A 83 12.34 -5.99 -8.89
C GLN A 83 11.82 -7.27 -8.22
N THR A 84 10.63 -7.24 -7.60
CA THR A 84 9.92 -8.44 -7.11
C THR A 84 8.97 -9.04 -8.15
N SER A 85 8.68 -8.33 -9.25
CA SER A 85 7.82 -8.83 -10.33
C SER A 85 8.55 -9.83 -11.22
N THR A 86 7.77 -10.58 -11.99
CA THR A 86 8.31 -11.48 -13.01
C THR A 86 8.71 -10.76 -14.30
N PHE A 87 8.32 -9.49 -14.45
CA PHE A 87 8.49 -8.73 -15.70
C PHE A 87 9.94 -8.30 -15.95
N ASP A 88 10.33 -8.28 -17.21
CA ASP A 88 11.61 -7.72 -17.65
C ASP A 88 11.51 -6.26 -18.06
N GLU A 89 10.28 -5.83 -18.43
CA GLU A 89 9.91 -4.43 -18.68
C GLU A 89 8.49 -4.19 -18.17
N ALA A 90 8.22 -3.01 -17.58
CA ALA A 90 6.89 -2.61 -17.14
C ALA A 90 6.71 -1.10 -17.10
N THR A 91 5.44 -0.66 -17.18
CA THR A 91 5.01 0.63 -16.68
C THR A 91 4.85 0.51 -15.17
N VAL A 92 5.56 1.36 -14.42
CA VAL A 92 5.46 1.41 -12.96
C VAL A 92 4.69 2.65 -12.56
N VAL A 93 3.64 2.47 -11.77
CA VAL A 93 2.86 3.54 -11.17
C VAL A 93 3.07 3.51 -9.67
N VAL A 94 3.34 4.68 -9.09
CA VAL A 94 3.40 4.85 -7.63
C VAL A 94 2.42 5.97 -7.27
N ILE A 95 1.45 5.68 -6.39
CA ILE A 95 0.53 6.67 -5.83
C ILE A 95 0.58 6.57 -4.31
N ASP A 96 0.93 7.68 -3.68
CA ASP A 96 1.14 7.73 -2.25
C ASP A 96 0.56 9.01 -1.64
N ALA A 97 0.65 9.16 -0.32
CA ALA A 97 0.32 10.41 0.34
C ALA A 97 1.33 11.50 -0.03
N ILE A 98 2.57 11.36 0.41
CA ILE A 98 3.69 12.24 0.04
C ILE A 98 5.01 11.48 0.21
N GLY A 99 5.74 11.28 -0.89
CA GLY A 99 7.12 10.80 -0.85
C GLY A 99 8.11 11.92 -1.15
N GLU A 100 8.72 12.52 -0.13
CA GLU A 100 9.51 13.75 -0.25
C GLU A 100 8.64 14.92 -0.76
N SER A 101 8.54 15.11 -2.08
CA SER A 101 7.66 16.09 -2.73
C SER A 101 6.74 15.48 -3.80
N ASP A 102 6.96 14.22 -4.15
CA ASP A 102 6.17 13.51 -5.15
C ASP A 102 4.96 12.84 -4.46
N CYS A 103 3.77 12.91 -5.07
CA CYS A 103 2.54 12.28 -4.58
C CYS A 103 2.05 11.17 -5.51
N ALA A 104 2.31 11.32 -6.81
CA ALA A 104 2.17 10.22 -7.77
C ALA A 104 3.27 10.31 -8.84
N THR A 105 3.73 9.15 -9.30
CA THR A 105 4.76 9.08 -10.35
C THR A 105 4.50 7.92 -11.30
N ILE A 106 4.86 8.11 -12.56
CA ILE A 106 4.83 7.08 -13.60
C ILE A 106 6.25 6.90 -14.12
N TRP A 107 6.67 5.64 -14.22
CA TRP A 107 8.00 5.28 -14.69
C TRP A 107 7.91 4.23 -15.79
N LYS A 108 8.91 4.19 -16.67
CA LYS A 108 9.27 3.02 -17.45
C LYS A 108 10.42 2.31 -16.73
N ALA A 109 10.24 1.04 -16.39
CA ALA A 109 11.27 0.22 -15.79
C ALA A 109 11.63 -0.95 -16.71
N HIS A 110 12.90 -1.30 -16.78
CA HIS A 110 13.39 -2.45 -17.56
C HIS A 110 14.75 -2.90 -17.04
N TYR A 111 15.14 -4.13 -17.37
CA TYR A 111 16.51 -4.61 -17.16
C TYR A 111 17.35 -4.38 -18.41
N ASN A 112 18.56 -3.83 -18.23
CA ASN A 112 19.51 -3.70 -19.34
C ASN A 112 20.18 -5.05 -19.67
N LYS A 113 21.02 -5.08 -20.72
CA LYS A 113 21.74 -6.29 -21.17
C LYS A 113 22.59 -6.97 -20.07
N ARG A 114 22.95 -6.26 -18.99
CA ARG A 114 23.71 -6.80 -17.84
C ARG A 114 22.78 -7.24 -16.70
N GLY A 115 21.45 -7.24 -16.89
CA GLY A 115 20.47 -7.56 -15.85
C GLY A 115 20.30 -6.49 -14.77
N ILE A 116 20.76 -5.26 -15.02
CA ILE A 116 20.63 -4.14 -14.08
C ILE A 116 19.33 -3.39 -14.34
N ALA A 117 18.53 -3.21 -13.29
CA ALA A 117 17.26 -2.47 -13.34
C ALA A 117 17.49 -0.98 -13.66
N LYS A 118 16.75 -0.46 -14.59
CA LYS A 118 16.76 0.94 -15.04
C LYS A 118 15.37 1.52 -14.90
N TYR A 119 15.30 2.76 -14.41
CA TYR A 119 14.06 3.49 -14.15
C TYR A 119 14.12 4.84 -14.85
N LYS A 120 13.16 5.11 -15.74
CA LYS A 120 12.97 6.43 -16.37
C LYS A 120 11.64 6.99 -15.88
N LYS A 121 11.68 8.10 -15.12
CA LYS A 121 10.48 8.83 -14.71
C LYS A 121 9.87 9.50 -15.93
N LEU A 122 8.57 9.25 -16.17
CA LEU A 122 7.83 9.78 -17.31
C LEU A 122 6.90 10.93 -16.90
N TRP A 123 6.38 10.88 -15.66
CA TRP A 123 5.47 11.88 -15.14
C TRP A 123 5.51 11.92 -13.61
N THR A 124 5.11 13.07 -13.03
CA THR A 124 5.00 13.25 -11.59
C THR A 124 3.89 14.23 -11.24
N LEU A 125 3.11 13.90 -10.21
CA LEU A 125 2.22 14.79 -9.50
C LEU A 125 2.90 15.17 -8.18
N LYS A 126 2.98 16.47 -7.91
CA LYS A 126 3.69 16.99 -6.73
C LYS A 126 2.74 17.54 -5.69
N TYR A 127 3.18 17.52 -4.45
CA TYR A 127 2.57 18.24 -3.35
C TYR A 127 2.29 19.73 -3.73
N PRO A 128 1.11 20.29 -3.38
CA PRO A 128 0.08 19.75 -2.48
C PRO A 128 -0.94 18.81 -3.16
N ASN A 129 -0.83 18.54 -4.46
CA ASN A 129 -1.79 17.73 -5.19
C ASN A 129 -1.55 16.25 -4.87
N SER A 130 -2.43 15.64 -4.08
CA SER A 130 -2.24 14.26 -3.64
C SER A 130 -3.56 13.48 -3.53
N ILE A 131 -3.62 12.38 -4.26
CA ILE A 131 -4.73 11.42 -4.19
C ILE A 131 -4.75 10.73 -2.82
N GLY A 132 -3.58 10.37 -2.29
CA GLY A 132 -3.49 9.73 -0.97
C GLY A 132 -3.91 10.68 0.15
N LEU A 133 -3.45 11.93 0.15
CA LEU A 133 -3.85 12.93 1.15
C LEU A 133 -5.34 13.28 1.07
N TYR A 134 -5.92 13.32 -0.14
CA TYR A 134 -7.36 13.47 -0.29
C TYR A 134 -8.09 12.35 0.46
N TYR A 135 -7.70 11.10 0.24
CA TYR A 135 -8.35 9.96 0.88
C TYR A 135 -8.16 9.96 2.40
N SER A 136 -6.96 10.34 2.89
CA SER A 136 -6.69 10.54 4.32
C SER A 136 -7.51 11.70 4.92
N ALA A 137 -7.71 12.80 4.19
CA ALA A 137 -8.55 13.90 4.64
C ALA A 137 -10.03 13.50 4.76
N MET A 138 -10.55 12.70 3.82
CA MET A 138 -11.89 12.12 3.92
C MET A 138 -11.99 11.11 5.08
N THR A 139 -10.91 10.38 5.37
CA THR A 139 -10.82 9.50 6.54
C THR A 139 -10.96 10.30 7.83
N ALA A 140 -10.24 11.41 7.96
CA ALA A 140 -10.36 12.33 9.10
C ALA A 140 -11.77 12.95 9.21
N ARG A 141 -12.39 13.33 8.07
CA ARG A 141 -13.76 13.87 8.02
C ARG A 141 -14.81 12.90 8.60
N LEU A 142 -14.55 11.60 8.53
CA LEU A 142 -15.39 10.55 9.13
C LEU A 142 -14.99 10.22 10.59
N GLY A 143 -14.18 11.06 11.26
CA GLY A 143 -13.73 10.84 12.62
C GLY A 143 -12.72 9.70 12.80
N LEU A 144 -12.15 9.19 11.70
CA LEU A 144 -11.14 8.14 11.69
C LEU A 144 -9.73 8.75 11.66
N ARG A 145 -8.71 7.96 12.01
CA ARG A 145 -7.31 8.42 12.01
C ARG A 145 -6.74 8.47 10.60
N PRO A 146 -6.38 9.66 10.08
CA PRO A 146 -5.74 9.79 8.78
C PRO A 146 -4.35 9.13 8.78
N LEU A 147 -3.92 8.62 7.63
CA LEU A 147 -2.68 7.88 7.38
C LEU A 147 -2.58 6.53 8.13
N ASP A 148 -3.71 6.04 8.66
CA ASP A 148 -3.77 4.78 9.41
C ASP A 148 -5.08 4.00 9.15
N GLU A 149 -6.24 4.67 9.13
CA GLU A 149 -7.55 4.02 9.12
C GLU A 149 -8.31 4.15 7.77
N GLU A 150 -7.63 4.49 6.67
CA GLU A 150 -8.21 4.56 5.32
C GLU A 150 -8.91 3.27 4.89
N TYR A 151 -8.42 2.13 5.37
CA TYR A 151 -9.04 0.83 5.12
C TYR A 151 -10.43 0.69 5.79
N ILE A 152 -10.72 1.47 6.85
CA ILE A 152 -12.05 1.50 7.48
C ILE A 152 -13.01 2.26 6.58
N LEU A 153 -12.61 3.45 6.08
CA LEU A 153 -13.39 4.22 5.10
C LEU A 153 -13.70 3.35 3.87
N MET A 154 -12.70 2.66 3.31
CA MET A 154 -12.92 1.73 2.19
C MET A 154 -13.95 0.65 2.52
N GLY A 155 -13.94 0.14 3.76
CA GLY A 155 -14.93 -0.83 4.24
C GLY A 155 -16.33 -0.25 4.41
N MET A 156 -16.45 1.01 4.89
CA MET A 156 -17.72 1.75 5.01
C MET A 156 -18.34 1.99 3.63
N ALA A 157 -17.54 2.31 2.63
CA ALA A 157 -18.00 2.62 1.28
C ALA A 157 -18.86 1.49 0.65
N ALA A 158 -18.66 0.25 1.08
CA ALA A 158 -19.45 -0.90 0.61
C ALA A 158 -20.93 -0.91 1.09
N TYR A 159 -21.26 -0.07 2.06
CA TYR A 159 -22.62 0.00 2.65
C TYR A 159 -23.38 1.27 2.29
N GLY A 160 -22.72 2.27 1.73
CA GLY A 160 -23.30 3.54 1.30
C GLY A 160 -23.59 3.61 -0.19
N GLN A 161 -24.17 4.73 -0.59
CA GLN A 161 -24.40 5.11 -1.99
C GLN A 161 -23.56 6.35 -2.33
N PRO A 162 -22.95 6.44 -3.53
CA PRO A 162 -22.07 7.54 -3.90
C PRO A 162 -22.86 8.82 -4.29
N LYS A 163 -23.64 9.37 -3.37
CA LYS A 163 -24.56 10.50 -3.60
C LYS A 163 -23.84 11.83 -3.80
N TYR A 164 -22.65 11.99 -3.18
CA TYR A 164 -21.95 13.27 -3.06
C TYR A 164 -20.71 13.38 -3.97
N VAL A 165 -20.62 12.55 -5.02
CA VAL A 165 -19.47 12.59 -5.95
C VAL A 165 -19.34 13.95 -6.60
N LYS A 166 -20.47 14.56 -7.01
CA LYS A 166 -20.49 15.89 -7.63
C LYS A 166 -20.01 16.97 -6.67
N ASP A 167 -20.40 16.91 -5.41
CA ASP A 167 -19.94 17.87 -4.38
C ASP A 167 -18.42 17.75 -4.17
N LEU A 168 -17.88 16.54 -4.20
CA LEU A 168 -16.42 16.30 -4.12
C LEU A 168 -15.69 16.82 -5.37
N GLU A 169 -16.25 16.62 -6.57
CA GLU A 169 -15.71 17.16 -7.82
C GLU A 169 -15.69 18.68 -7.80
N ASP A 170 -16.77 19.32 -7.34
CA ASP A 170 -16.88 20.77 -7.27
C ASP A 170 -15.93 21.37 -6.21
N LYS A 171 -15.78 20.70 -5.05
CA LYS A 171 -14.88 21.14 -3.98
C LYS A 171 -13.41 20.97 -4.38
N PHE A 172 -13.02 19.76 -4.80
CA PHE A 172 -11.60 19.42 -4.99
C PHE A 172 -11.10 19.64 -6.40
N GLY A 173 -11.94 19.51 -7.43
CA GLY A 173 -11.63 19.86 -8.83
C GLY A 173 -10.57 19.00 -9.52
N ALA A 174 -10.04 17.95 -8.87
CA ALA A 174 -8.90 17.17 -9.36
C ALA A 174 -9.25 16.09 -10.42
N HIS A 175 -10.51 15.98 -10.80
CA HIS A 175 -11.03 14.98 -11.76
C HIS A 175 -10.68 15.26 -13.23
N THR A 176 -9.75 16.17 -13.50
CA THR A 176 -9.23 16.48 -14.83
C THR A 176 -7.88 15.80 -15.06
N ASP A 177 -7.44 15.75 -16.31
CA ASP A 177 -6.11 15.18 -16.66
C ASP A 177 -4.93 15.84 -15.94
N SER A 178 -5.10 17.07 -15.44
CA SER A 178 -4.07 17.77 -14.67
C SER A 178 -3.91 17.23 -13.25
N LEU A 179 -4.98 16.64 -12.65
CA LEU A 179 -5.04 16.19 -11.25
C LEU A 179 -4.68 17.30 -10.25
N LEU A 180 -4.99 18.56 -10.58
CA LEU A 180 -4.73 19.69 -9.70
C LEU A 180 -5.91 19.89 -8.75
N PHE A 181 -5.64 19.82 -7.47
CA PHE A 181 -6.61 20.07 -6.41
C PHE A 181 -6.79 21.59 -6.19
N LYS A 182 -8.04 22.02 -6.03
CA LYS A 182 -8.36 23.41 -5.67
C LYS A 182 -7.92 23.76 -4.24
N GLU A 183 -7.86 22.76 -3.37
CA GLU A 183 -7.53 22.90 -1.94
C GLU A 183 -6.38 21.97 -1.56
N ASN A 184 -5.59 22.39 -0.57
CA ASN A 184 -4.55 21.55 0.01
C ASN A 184 -5.18 20.59 1.03
N THR A 185 -5.49 19.38 0.63
CA THR A 185 -6.12 18.36 1.49
C THR A 185 -5.24 17.89 2.66
N HIS A 186 -3.95 18.24 2.69
CA HIS A 186 -3.06 17.93 3.82
C HIS A 186 -3.42 18.72 5.11
N ILE A 187 -4.05 19.87 4.97
CA ILE A 187 -4.49 20.68 6.13
C ILE A 187 -5.85 20.22 6.69
N GLY A 188 -6.43 19.17 6.12
CA GLY A 188 -7.76 18.66 6.48
C GLY A 188 -8.87 19.23 5.58
N ILE A 189 -10.08 18.84 5.91
CA ILE A 189 -11.34 19.28 5.29
C ILE A 189 -12.18 19.88 6.41
N ASP A 190 -12.89 20.95 6.12
CA ASP A 190 -13.82 21.57 7.06
C ASP A 190 -14.87 20.55 7.53
N ASP A 191 -15.07 20.41 8.83
CA ASP A 191 -16.00 19.47 9.44
C ASP A 191 -17.46 19.75 9.03
N SER A 192 -17.80 20.99 8.64
CA SER A 192 -19.11 21.37 8.11
C SER A 192 -19.36 20.85 6.68
N PHE A 193 -18.31 20.42 5.96
CA PHE A 193 -18.48 19.87 4.62
C PHE A 193 -19.27 18.56 4.67
N LEU A 194 -20.44 18.51 4.01
CA LEU A 194 -21.41 17.41 4.06
C LEU A 194 -21.94 17.15 5.48
N GLU A 195 -22.14 18.23 6.29
CA GLU A 195 -22.74 18.11 7.61
C GLU A 195 -24.16 17.52 7.51
N GLY A 196 -24.49 16.59 8.43
CA GLY A 196 -25.77 15.90 8.45
C GLY A 196 -25.94 14.79 7.38
N ALA A 197 -24.96 14.58 6.49
CA ALA A 197 -24.97 13.48 5.54
C ALA A 197 -24.66 12.15 6.23
N ASP A 198 -25.21 11.05 5.69
CA ASP A 198 -24.90 9.69 6.16
C ASP A 198 -23.42 9.36 5.94
N GLU A 199 -22.73 8.87 6.97
CA GLU A 199 -21.30 8.59 6.93
C GLU A 199 -20.92 7.51 5.90
N PHE A 200 -21.79 6.50 5.69
CA PHE A 200 -21.55 5.47 4.69
C PHE A 200 -21.71 6.03 3.27
N ASP A 201 -22.63 6.96 3.05
CA ASP A 201 -22.80 7.63 1.76
C ASP A 201 -21.62 8.58 1.48
N ILE A 202 -21.09 9.27 2.50
CA ILE A 202 -19.85 10.05 2.38
C ILE A 202 -18.69 9.13 2.01
N ALA A 203 -18.53 7.98 2.69
CA ALA A 203 -17.47 7.02 2.42
C ALA A 203 -17.58 6.44 1.00
N ALA A 204 -18.80 6.08 0.56
CA ALA A 204 -19.05 5.60 -0.80
C ALA A 204 -18.71 6.64 -1.86
N SER A 205 -19.05 7.91 -1.60
CA SER A 205 -18.73 9.03 -2.49
C SER A 205 -17.23 9.29 -2.56
N ALA A 206 -16.54 9.27 -1.40
CA ALA A 206 -15.09 9.42 -1.34
C ALA A 206 -14.36 8.29 -2.08
N GLN A 207 -14.84 7.06 -1.96
CA GLN A 207 -14.31 5.91 -2.68
C GLN A 207 -14.53 6.04 -4.19
N ALA A 208 -15.73 6.42 -4.63
CA ALA A 208 -16.04 6.62 -6.04
C ALA A 208 -15.15 7.71 -6.66
N TYR A 209 -14.95 8.81 -5.94
CA TYR A 209 -14.09 9.90 -6.43
C TYR A 209 -12.61 9.51 -6.48
N VAL A 210 -12.07 8.82 -5.47
CA VAL A 210 -10.67 8.34 -5.53
C VAL A 210 -10.47 7.33 -6.68
N GLU A 211 -11.47 6.50 -6.97
CA GLU A 211 -11.44 5.59 -8.12
C GLU A 211 -11.37 6.34 -9.46
N GLN A 212 -12.10 7.47 -9.61
CA GLN A 212 -11.97 8.34 -10.79
C GLN A 212 -10.54 8.90 -10.93
N LEU A 213 -9.97 9.41 -9.84
CA LEU A 213 -8.60 9.95 -9.86
C LEU A 213 -7.56 8.88 -10.22
N ILE A 214 -7.69 7.67 -9.67
CA ILE A 214 -6.80 6.55 -10.01
C ILE A 214 -6.94 6.16 -11.48
N LYS A 215 -8.16 6.12 -12.05
CA LYS A 215 -8.41 5.82 -13.47
C LYS A 215 -7.72 6.84 -14.39
N ILE A 216 -7.71 8.13 -14.03
CA ILE A 216 -6.97 9.16 -14.77
C ILE A 216 -5.47 8.86 -14.78
N VAL A 217 -4.90 8.50 -13.62
CA VAL A 217 -3.46 8.14 -13.53
C VAL A 217 -3.17 6.88 -14.37
N MET A 218 -4.04 5.85 -14.33
CA MET A 218 -3.84 4.60 -15.09
C MET A 218 -3.95 4.83 -16.59
N SER A 219 -4.92 5.64 -17.05
CA SER A 219 -5.02 6.05 -18.46
C SER A 219 -3.74 6.76 -18.93
N LYS A 220 -3.24 7.71 -18.11
CA LYS A 220 -1.99 8.42 -18.38
C LYS A 220 -0.79 7.46 -18.38
N ALA A 221 -0.75 6.52 -17.46
CA ALA A 221 0.31 5.52 -17.35
C ALA A 221 0.36 4.61 -18.58
N LYS A 222 -0.80 4.14 -19.08
CA LYS A 222 -0.88 3.35 -20.31
C LYS A 222 -0.35 4.11 -21.53
N LYS A 223 -0.73 5.39 -21.67
CA LYS A 223 -0.27 6.25 -22.78
C LYS A 223 1.23 6.51 -22.74
N LEU A 224 1.80 6.79 -21.56
CA LEU A 224 3.21 7.17 -21.40
C LEU A 224 4.15 5.97 -21.37
N GLY A 225 3.78 4.90 -20.67
CA GLY A 225 4.63 3.74 -20.43
C GLY A 225 4.74 2.81 -21.63
N LYS A 226 3.68 2.71 -22.44
CA LYS A 226 3.61 1.89 -23.68
C LYS A 226 3.97 0.41 -23.42
N SER A 227 3.54 -0.13 -22.27
CA SER A 227 3.71 -1.53 -21.89
C SER A 227 2.36 -2.11 -21.51
N ASP A 228 2.18 -3.42 -21.71
CA ASP A 228 1.00 -4.17 -21.26
C ASP A 228 1.18 -4.68 -19.84
N ASN A 229 2.40 -4.56 -19.28
CA ASN A 229 2.73 -4.90 -17.92
C ASN A 229 2.61 -3.68 -17.00
N LEU A 230 1.79 -3.78 -15.97
CA LEU A 230 1.68 -2.82 -14.88
C LEU A 230 2.37 -3.35 -13.63
N VAL A 231 3.17 -2.49 -13.03
CA VAL A 231 3.62 -2.64 -11.65
C VAL A 231 3.08 -1.46 -10.85
N TYR A 232 2.36 -1.74 -9.76
CA TYR A 232 1.70 -0.69 -8.98
C TYR A 232 2.14 -0.72 -7.51
N GLY A 233 2.58 0.42 -6.98
CA GLY A 233 3.08 0.62 -5.61
C GLY A 233 2.63 1.94 -5.01
N GLY A 234 3.09 2.22 -3.78
CA GLY A 234 2.62 3.33 -2.94
C GLY A 234 1.44 2.94 -2.06
N GLY A 235 1.13 3.73 -1.04
CA GLY A 235 0.08 3.44 -0.06
C GLY A 235 -1.30 3.27 -0.67
N VAL A 236 -1.62 4.02 -1.74
CA VAL A 236 -2.91 3.94 -2.43
C VAL A 236 -3.12 2.60 -3.16
N ALA A 237 -2.05 1.85 -3.47
CA ALA A 237 -2.16 0.51 -4.04
C ALA A 237 -2.78 -0.53 -3.07
N LEU A 238 -2.95 -0.19 -1.79
CA LEU A 238 -3.70 -0.98 -0.81
C LEU A 238 -5.21 -0.88 -0.97
N ASN A 239 -5.72 0.05 -1.79
CA ASN A 239 -7.14 0.18 -2.09
C ASN A 239 -7.61 -0.93 -3.03
N CYS A 240 -7.96 -2.08 -2.46
CA CYS A 240 -8.37 -3.27 -3.21
C CYS A 240 -9.69 -3.07 -4.00
N SER A 241 -10.54 -2.12 -3.60
CA SER A 241 -11.74 -1.76 -4.36
C SER A 241 -11.38 -1.07 -5.68
N ALA A 242 -10.45 -0.11 -5.64
CA ALA A 242 -9.98 0.58 -6.84
C ALA A 242 -9.15 -0.33 -7.77
N ASN A 243 -8.44 -1.30 -7.21
CA ASN A 243 -7.58 -2.19 -7.99
C ASN A 243 -8.33 -3.06 -9.00
N ARG A 244 -9.65 -3.26 -8.82
CA ARG A 244 -10.48 -4.00 -9.79
C ARG A 244 -10.46 -3.43 -11.21
N PHE A 245 -10.21 -2.13 -11.35
CA PHE A 245 -10.20 -1.45 -12.66
C PHE A 245 -8.84 -1.50 -13.38
N LEU A 246 -7.78 -2.00 -12.75
CA LEU A 246 -6.43 -2.00 -13.33
C LEU A 246 -6.38 -2.82 -14.64
N GLY A 247 -7.15 -3.91 -14.71
CA GLY A 247 -7.25 -4.78 -15.87
C GLY A 247 -7.95 -4.14 -17.10
N ASP A 248 -8.61 -2.98 -16.94
CA ASP A 248 -9.14 -2.22 -18.06
C ASP A 248 -8.04 -1.50 -18.86
N TYR A 249 -6.90 -1.28 -18.23
CA TYR A 249 -5.76 -0.57 -18.81
C TYR A 249 -4.59 -1.47 -19.15
N PHE A 250 -4.38 -2.57 -18.39
CA PHE A 250 -3.18 -3.42 -18.50
C PHE A 250 -3.55 -4.89 -18.52
N GLU A 251 -2.81 -5.67 -19.31
CA GLU A 251 -3.03 -7.11 -19.44
C GLU A 251 -2.41 -7.91 -18.29
N ASN A 252 -1.20 -7.49 -17.85
CA ASN A 252 -0.46 -8.15 -16.79
C ASN A 252 -0.25 -7.17 -15.63
N ILE A 253 -0.66 -7.57 -14.42
CA ILE A 253 -0.68 -6.71 -13.25
C ILE A 253 0.16 -7.35 -12.14
N TRP A 254 1.05 -6.58 -11.55
CA TRP A 254 1.80 -6.96 -10.35
C TRP A 254 1.68 -5.89 -9.27
N LEU A 255 1.17 -6.31 -8.13
CA LEU A 255 1.23 -5.57 -6.87
C LEU A 255 2.00 -6.42 -5.87
N MET A 256 3.06 -5.86 -5.28
CA MET A 256 3.75 -6.57 -4.21
C MET A 256 2.89 -6.57 -2.92
N PRO A 257 3.06 -7.55 -2.02
CA PRO A 257 2.17 -7.68 -0.84
C PRO A 257 2.26 -6.53 0.16
N ASN A 258 3.34 -5.76 0.16
CA ASN A 258 3.53 -4.60 1.03
C ASN A 258 3.88 -3.34 0.21
N PRO A 259 2.92 -2.77 -0.55
CA PRO A 259 3.19 -1.70 -1.50
C PRO A 259 3.39 -0.33 -0.86
N GLY A 260 2.98 -0.12 0.40
CA GLY A 260 3.12 1.14 1.13
C GLY A 260 4.53 1.34 1.72
N ASP A 261 4.67 2.37 2.56
CA ASP A 261 5.95 2.80 3.14
C ASP A 261 6.69 1.72 3.94
N ALA A 262 5.95 0.84 4.61
CA ALA A 262 6.54 -0.29 5.33
C ALA A 262 7.34 -1.24 4.42
N GLY A 263 7.00 -1.30 3.11
CA GLY A 263 7.73 -2.06 2.10
C GLY A 263 8.90 -1.31 1.46
N ASN A 264 9.05 -0.02 1.71
CA ASN A 264 10.06 0.82 1.07
C ASN A 264 11.51 0.49 1.47
N SER A 265 11.71 -0.12 2.63
CA SER A 265 13.01 -0.66 3.03
C SER A 265 13.53 -1.71 2.04
N LEU A 266 12.63 -2.61 1.58
CA LEU A 266 12.94 -3.56 0.51
C LEU A 266 13.31 -2.83 -0.79
N GLY A 267 12.59 -1.75 -1.13
CA GLY A 267 12.86 -0.96 -2.33
C GLY A 267 14.22 -0.25 -2.30
N ALA A 268 14.60 0.29 -1.16
CA ALA A 268 15.91 0.89 -0.97
C ALA A 268 17.03 -0.14 -1.13
N ALA A 269 16.89 -1.32 -0.50
CA ALA A 269 17.83 -2.43 -0.65
C ALA A 269 17.87 -2.95 -2.09
N ALA A 270 16.71 -3.06 -2.76
CA ALA A 270 16.60 -3.48 -4.16
C ALA A 270 17.33 -2.53 -5.12
N LEU A 271 17.27 -1.22 -4.86
CA LEU A 271 18.04 -0.22 -5.62
C LEU A 271 19.55 -0.39 -5.45
N GLY A 272 20.00 -0.73 -4.24
CA GLY A 272 21.41 -1.05 -3.97
C GLY A 272 21.84 -2.32 -4.66
N TYR A 273 21.03 -3.36 -4.62
CA TYR A 273 21.28 -4.63 -5.30
C TYR A 273 21.24 -4.50 -6.83
N GLY A 274 20.30 -3.70 -7.35
CA GLY A 274 20.21 -3.32 -8.74
C GLY A 274 19.74 -4.40 -9.72
N ARG A 275 19.38 -5.60 -9.27
CA ARG A 275 18.98 -6.74 -10.11
C ARG A 275 17.59 -7.26 -9.72
N LYS A 276 17.03 -8.13 -10.55
CA LYS A 276 15.78 -8.84 -10.26
C LYS A 276 15.92 -9.64 -8.97
N LEU A 277 14.94 -9.52 -8.09
CA LEU A 277 14.89 -10.30 -6.86
C LEU A 277 14.25 -11.65 -7.14
N ASN A 278 14.74 -12.69 -6.47
CA ASN A 278 14.10 -14.02 -6.51
C ASN A 278 12.92 -14.05 -5.53
N TRP A 279 11.84 -13.36 -5.92
CA TRP A 279 10.63 -13.30 -5.12
C TRP A 279 9.85 -14.61 -5.21
N LYS A 280 9.63 -15.29 -4.10
CA LYS A 280 8.90 -16.55 -4.04
C LYS A 280 7.57 -16.42 -3.31
N THR A 281 7.53 -15.66 -2.22
CA THR A 281 6.38 -15.63 -1.31
C THR A 281 6.40 -14.38 -0.44
N ALA A 282 5.24 -14.05 0.14
CA ALA A 282 5.12 -13.01 1.16
C ALA A 282 5.48 -13.49 2.58
N PHE A 283 5.74 -14.76 2.79
CA PHE A 283 6.03 -15.33 4.12
C PHE A 283 7.52 -15.21 4.43
N LEU A 284 7.94 -14.01 4.88
CA LEU A 284 9.36 -13.66 5.08
C LEU A 284 9.72 -13.39 6.55
N GLY A 285 8.72 -13.27 7.43
CA GLY A 285 8.93 -12.91 8.84
C GLY A 285 9.39 -14.08 9.72
N THR A 286 9.28 -13.90 11.04
CA THR A 286 9.67 -14.90 12.03
C THR A 286 8.92 -16.20 11.84
N ASP A 287 9.66 -17.31 11.88
CA ASP A 287 9.15 -18.66 11.65
C ASP A 287 8.69 -19.32 12.97
N ILE A 288 7.53 -19.97 12.90
CA ILE A 288 7.08 -20.95 13.89
C ILE A 288 7.29 -22.32 13.23
N VAL A 289 8.38 -22.98 13.61
CA VAL A 289 8.80 -24.24 13.01
C VAL A 289 7.78 -25.33 13.27
N GLY A 290 7.41 -26.08 12.23
CA GLY A 290 6.47 -27.19 12.30
C GLY A 290 5.65 -27.34 11.02
N VAL A 291 4.87 -28.41 10.95
CA VAL A 291 3.92 -28.63 9.85
C VAL A 291 2.68 -27.78 10.11
N TYR A 292 2.13 -27.19 9.06
CA TYR A 292 0.87 -26.43 9.18
C TYR A 292 -0.24 -27.38 9.65
N PRO A 293 -0.95 -27.08 10.77
CA PRO A 293 -1.84 -28.02 11.46
C PRO A 293 -3.23 -28.10 10.76
N ILE A 294 -3.29 -28.64 9.55
CA ILE A 294 -4.52 -28.68 8.73
C ILE A 294 -5.62 -29.50 9.41
N ALA A 295 -5.31 -30.70 9.90
CA ALA A 295 -6.31 -31.61 10.49
C ALA A 295 -6.92 -31.04 11.77
N GLU A 296 -6.09 -30.49 12.64
CA GLU A 296 -6.48 -29.83 13.89
C GLU A 296 -7.31 -28.58 13.62
N THR A 297 -6.87 -27.76 12.64
CA THR A 297 -7.59 -26.54 12.22
C THR A 297 -8.99 -26.89 11.70
N LEU A 298 -9.10 -27.89 10.83
CA LEU A 298 -10.40 -28.34 10.30
C LEU A 298 -11.30 -28.90 11.40
N LYS A 299 -10.75 -29.67 12.35
CA LYS A 299 -11.49 -30.19 13.50
C LYS A 299 -12.03 -29.05 14.36
N ALA A 300 -11.19 -28.04 14.67
CA ALA A 300 -11.58 -26.88 15.45
C ALA A 300 -12.64 -26.03 14.71
N LEU A 301 -12.46 -25.76 13.42
CA LEU A 301 -13.45 -25.03 12.62
C LEU A 301 -14.81 -25.72 12.58
N LYS A 302 -14.84 -27.07 12.44
CA LYS A 302 -16.09 -27.83 12.46
C LYS A 302 -16.79 -27.77 13.82
N LYS A 303 -16.03 -27.77 14.92
CA LYS A 303 -16.56 -27.77 16.29
C LYS A 303 -16.89 -26.36 16.78
N ASP A 304 -15.91 -25.44 16.71
CA ASP A 304 -15.94 -24.17 17.42
C ASP A 304 -16.21 -22.98 16.47
N LYS A 305 -16.27 -23.23 15.15
CA LYS A 305 -16.52 -22.25 14.08
C LYS A 305 -15.44 -21.18 13.87
N ILE A 306 -14.61 -20.91 14.87
CA ILE A 306 -13.54 -19.89 14.83
C ILE A 306 -12.28 -20.48 15.44
N VAL A 307 -11.14 -20.27 14.81
CA VAL A 307 -9.82 -20.73 15.30
C VAL A 307 -8.74 -19.69 15.03
N GLY A 308 -7.87 -19.48 16.01
CA GLY A 308 -6.62 -18.72 15.82
C GLY A 308 -5.53 -19.63 15.30
N ILE A 309 -4.81 -19.19 14.26
CA ILE A 309 -3.68 -19.91 13.70
C ILE A 309 -2.39 -19.11 13.79
N ALA A 310 -1.31 -19.78 14.23
CA ALA A 310 0.06 -19.27 14.16
C ALA A 310 0.97 -20.42 13.73
N SER A 311 1.50 -20.40 12.51
CA SER A 311 2.33 -21.47 11.94
C SER A 311 3.19 -20.93 10.79
N GLY A 312 4.37 -21.51 10.59
CA GLY A 312 5.30 -21.11 9.54
C GLY A 312 5.79 -19.66 9.68
N ARG A 313 6.26 -19.07 8.60
CA ARG A 313 6.77 -17.68 8.58
C ARG A 313 5.64 -16.66 8.57
N ALA A 314 5.80 -15.59 9.34
CA ALA A 314 4.86 -14.47 9.33
C ALA A 314 4.84 -13.76 7.98
N GLU A 315 3.72 -13.13 7.66
CA GLU A 315 3.49 -12.39 6.44
C GLU A 315 4.30 -11.09 6.39
N PHE A 316 4.85 -10.77 5.21
CA PHE A 316 5.44 -9.47 4.88
C PHE A 316 4.38 -8.60 4.22
N GLY A 317 3.78 -7.71 4.99
CA GLY A 317 2.72 -6.80 4.55
C GLY A 317 1.58 -6.66 5.55
N PRO A 318 0.62 -5.76 5.28
CA PRO A 318 -0.44 -5.41 6.23
C PRO A 318 -1.57 -6.44 6.29
N ARG A 319 -1.56 -7.46 5.42
CA ARG A 319 -2.65 -8.44 5.30
C ARG A 319 -2.29 -9.74 6.01
N ALA A 320 -3.22 -10.26 6.80
CA ALA A 320 -3.14 -11.63 7.31
C ALA A 320 -3.46 -12.63 6.17
N LEU A 321 -2.57 -13.57 5.91
CA LEU A 321 -2.64 -14.49 4.76
C LEU A 321 -2.66 -15.97 5.20
N GLY A 322 -3.05 -16.25 6.44
CA GLY A 322 -3.24 -17.59 6.94
C GLY A 322 -2.20 -18.08 7.94
N THR A 323 -1.05 -17.44 8.11
CA THR A 323 -0.02 -17.87 9.05
C THR A 323 -0.06 -17.19 10.40
N ARG A 324 -0.72 -16.02 10.49
CA ARG A 324 -1.04 -15.27 11.72
C ARG A 324 -2.47 -14.75 11.60
N SER A 325 -3.46 -15.66 11.66
CA SER A 325 -4.83 -15.36 11.26
C SER A 325 -5.86 -15.90 12.22
N LEU A 326 -7.01 -15.22 12.29
CA LEU A 326 -8.25 -15.81 12.76
C LEU A 326 -9.00 -16.35 11.54
N LEU A 327 -9.22 -17.67 11.51
CA LEU A 327 -10.01 -18.36 10.51
C LEU A 327 -11.40 -18.62 11.07
N ALA A 328 -12.42 -18.53 10.22
CA ALA A 328 -13.80 -18.81 10.61
C ALA A 328 -14.52 -19.59 9.51
N ASP A 329 -15.40 -20.49 9.93
CA ASP A 329 -16.34 -21.17 9.03
C ASP A 329 -17.32 -20.12 8.48
N PRO A 330 -17.37 -19.86 7.16
CA PRO A 330 -18.20 -18.78 6.60
C PRO A 330 -19.69 -19.07 6.67
N ARG A 331 -20.10 -20.29 7.02
CA ARG A 331 -21.50 -20.71 7.08
C ARG A 331 -22.20 -20.18 8.34
N GLY A 332 -23.30 -19.49 8.14
CA GLY A 332 -24.13 -18.96 9.22
C GLY A 332 -24.14 -17.44 9.31
N PRO A 333 -25.30 -16.85 9.68
CA PRO A 333 -25.51 -15.40 9.58
C PRO A 333 -24.76 -14.58 10.63
N LYS A 334 -24.31 -15.20 11.73
CA LYS A 334 -23.69 -14.49 12.87
C LYS A 334 -22.17 -14.48 12.88
N ILE A 335 -21.52 -15.31 12.05
CA ILE A 335 -20.07 -15.52 12.14
C ILE A 335 -19.26 -14.23 11.98
N LYS A 336 -19.67 -13.35 11.05
CA LYS A 336 -19.04 -12.02 10.84
C LYS A 336 -19.08 -11.19 12.14
N SER A 337 -20.23 -11.13 12.80
CA SER A 337 -20.42 -10.38 14.05
C SER A 337 -19.60 -10.96 15.19
N GLU A 338 -19.54 -12.29 15.31
CA GLU A 338 -18.77 -12.99 16.34
C GLU A 338 -17.26 -12.74 16.19
N VAL A 339 -16.71 -12.86 14.98
CA VAL A 339 -15.29 -12.58 14.73
C VAL A 339 -14.97 -11.10 14.96
N ASN A 340 -15.87 -10.16 14.57
CA ASN A 340 -15.66 -8.74 14.83
C ASN A 340 -15.67 -8.40 16.33
N LYS A 341 -16.50 -9.08 17.14
CA LYS A 341 -16.48 -8.97 18.61
C LYS A 341 -15.15 -9.44 19.19
N ILE A 342 -14.64 -10.59 18.76
CA ILE A 342 -13.33 -11.13 19.19
C ILE A 342 -12.21 -10.11 18.86
N LYS A 343 -12.27 -9.52 17.66
CA LYS A 343 -11.30 -8.50 17.22
C LYS A 343 -11.52 -7.12 17.83
N LYS A 344 -12.58 -6.92 18.64
CA LYS A 344 -12.95 -5.65 19.28
C LYS A 344 -12.97 -4.48 18.28
N ARG A 345 -13.65 -4.66 17.14
CA ARG A 345 -13.71 -3.68 16.05
C ARG A 345 -15.14 -3.49 15.54
N GLN A 346 -15.32 -2.53 14.63
CA GLN A 346 -16.62 -2.17 14.07
C GLN A 346 -17.30 -3.37 13.38
N GLN A 347 -18.61 -3.52 13.60
CA GLN A 347 -19.38 -4.69 13.16
C GLN A 347 -19.57 -4.77 11.64
N PHE A 348 -19.49 -3.65 10.92
CA PHE A 348 -19.59 -3.61 9.47
C PHE A 348 -18.34 -4.17 8.76
N ARG A 349 -17.19 -4.20 9.41
CA ARG A 349 -15.90 -4.57 8.76
C ARG A 349 -15.98 -5.95 8.11
N PRO A 350 -15.58 -6.07 6.83
CA PRO A 350 -15.62 -7.33 6.09
C PRO A 350 -14.45 -8.24 6.48
N PHE A 351 -14.57 -9.49 6.04
CA PHE A 351 -13.49 -10.48 6.02
C PHE A 351 -13.25 -10.93 4.59
N ALA A 352 -12.00 -11.29 4.27
CA ALA A 352 -11.69 -11.91 3.00
C ALA A 352 -11.97 -13.42 3.06
N PRO A 353 -12.59 -14.00 2.04
CA PRO A 353 -12.70 -15.44 1.91
C PRO A 353 -11.32 -16.03 1.57
N MET A 354 -11.03 -17.22 2.10
CA MET A 354 -9.94 -18.06 1.68
C MET A 354 -10.52 -19.23 0.88
N ILE A 355 -10.09 -19.39 -0.36
CA ILE A 355 -10.59 -20.38 -1.30
C ILE A 355 -9.43 -21.02 -2.07
N LEU A 356 -9.60 -22.27 -2.50
CA LEU A 356 -8.66 -22.93 -3.40
C LEU A 356 -8.64 -22.22 -4.75
N GLU A 357 -7.46 -22.02 -5.35
CA GLU A 357 -7.30 -21.26 -6.60
C GLU A 357 -8.11 -21.86 -7.75
N GLU A 358 -8.18 -23.18 -7.85
CA GLU A 358 -8.97 -23.90 -8.85
C GLU A 358 -10.48 -23.72 -8.72
N LEU A 359 -10.98 -23.23 -7.56
CA LEU A 359 -12.40 -22.99 -7.33
C LEU A 359 -12.79 -21.51 -7.43
N VAL A 360 -11.83 -20.60 -7.67
CA VAL A 360 -12.10 -19.16 -7.71
C VAL A 360 -13.19 -18.83 -8.73
N ASP A 361 -13.10 -19.37 -9.93
CA ASP A 361 -14.04 -19.09 -11.01
C ASP A 361 -15.46 -19.67 -10.77
N GLU A 362 -15.60 -20.66 -9.87
CA GLU A 362 -16.92 -21.17 -9.48
C GLU A 362 -17.66 -20.16 -8.56
N TYR A 363 -16.92 -19.50 -7.66
CA TYR A 363 -17.53 -18.68 -6.60
C TYR A 363 -17.47 -17.18 -6.84
N PHE A 364 -16.49 -16.72 -7.64
CA PHE A 364 -16.24 -15.28 -7.83
C PHE A 364 -16.16 -14.90 -9.30
N GLU A 365 -16.65 -13.71 -9.61
CA GLU A 365 -16.46 -13.05 -10.90
C GLU A 365 -15.21 -12.15 -10.79
N MET A 366 -14.05 -12.74 -11.11
CA MET A 366 -12.79 -11.99 -11.03
C MET A 366 -12.77 -10.84 -12.04
N PRO A 367 -12.28 -9.66 -11.64
CA PRO A 367 -12.16 -8.54 -12.57
C PRO A 367 -11.20 -8.88 -13.72
N LYS A 368 -11.38 -8.17 -14.83
CA LYS A 368 -10.60 -8.37 -16.06
C LYS A 368 -9.10 -8.42 -15.76
N ASN A 369 -8.42 -9.42 -16.30
CA ASN A 369 -6.98 -9.67 -16.17
C ASN A 369 -6.50 -10.01 -14.73
N TRP A 370 -7.42 -10.27 -13.80
CA TRP A 370 -7.11 -10.84 -12.49
C TRP A 370 -7.49 -12.32 -12.46
N LYS A 371 -6.51 -13.20 -12.30
CA LYS A 371 -6.73 -14.65 -12.18
C LYS A 371 -6.95 -15.08 -10.73
N ASN A 372 -6.24 -14.45 -9.81
CA ASN A 372 -6.28 -14.74 -8.37
C ASN A 372 -5.93 -13.48 -7.56
N SER A 373 -5.99 -13.58 -6.24
CA SER A 373 -5.60 -12.50 -5.32
C SER A 373 -4.89 -13.05 -4.09
N PRO A 374 -3.66 -13.59 -4.23
CA PRO A 374 -2.98 -14.28 -3.13
C PRO A 374 -2.62 -13.35 -1.97
N TYR A 375 -2.66 -12.05 -2.17
CA TYR A 375 -2.31 -11.03 -1.18
C TYR A 375 -3.47 -10.09 -0.83
N MET A 376 -4.73 -10.51 -1.08
CA MET A 376 -5.93 -9.71 -0.80
C MET A 376 -5.89 -8.31 -1.45
N GLN A 377 -5.52 -8.24 -2.72
CA GLN A 377 -5.23 -6.99 -3.43
C GLN A 377 -6.35 -6.50 -4.33
N VAL A 378 -7.40 -7.30 -4.54
CA VAL A 378 -8.55 -6.97 -5.38
C VAL A 378 -9.84 -7.51 -4.78
N THR A 379 -10.93 -6.82 -4.99
CA THR A 379 -12.29 -7.28 -4.67
C THR A 379 -12.96 -7.86 -5.91
N ALA A 380 -13.78 -8.89 -5.71
CA ALA A 380 -14.57 -9.53 -6.76
C ALA A 380 -15.99 -9.80 -6.30
N PRO A 381 -17.01 -9.66 -7.16
CA PRO A 381 -18.37 -10.07 -6.87
C PRO A 381 -18.46 -11.57 -6.58
N CYS A 382 -19.27 -11.95 -5.58
CA CYS A 382 -19.60 -13.33 -5.32
C CYS A 382 -20.75 -13.78 -6.23
N LYS A 383 -20.59 -14.89 -6.97
CA LYS A 383 -21.62 -15.43 -7.86
C LYS A 383 -22.81 -16.03 -7.12
N HIS A 384 -22.57 -16.46 -5.88
CA HIS A 384 -23.57 -17.15 -5.05
C HIS A 384 -23.72 -16.52 -3.67
N PRO A 385 -24.20 -15.27 -3.56
CA PRO A 385 -24.17 -14.51 -2.31
C PRO A 385 -25.15 -15.06 -1.22
N LYS A 386 -26.01 -16.03 -1.57
CA LYS A 386 -26.96 -16.69 -0.65
C LYS A 386 -26.52 -18.08 -0.19
N LYS A 387 -25.42 -18.60 -0.70
CA LYS A 387 -24.82 -19.86 -0.28
C LYS A 387 -23.69 -19.61 0.71
#